data_02e6e2672955e7270b2f83495aec262e
#
_entry.id   02e6e2672955e7270b2f83495aec262e
#
_cell.length_a   1.000
_cell.length_b   1.000
_cell.length_c   1.000
_cell.angle_alpha   90.00
_cell.angle_beta   90.00
_cell.angle_gamma   90.00
#
_symmetry.space_group_name_H-M   'P 1'
#
loop_
_entity.id
_entity.type
_entity.pdbx_description
1 polymer ?
#
loop_
_entity_poly.entity_id
_entity_poly.type
_entity_poly.pdbx_seq_one_letter_code
_entity_poly.pdbx_strand_id
1 'polypeptide(L)'
;SDYCGTGAQDVLSLSWDASRGAFSVMGNLLAGVGIVGQPGAKNVYGLVLQPVYRISPHLEGVFQYQCSFGNRSVKLNTRYVPSVTHYPAWVDSMHSFYLGLNCYLCPEAVNAVKLMLAVEYVTSRVDSTTAKAFNGWSVFGAVRFKF
;
A
#
# COMPACT_ATOMS: atom_id res chain seq x y z
N SER A 1 -17.81 -24.39 13.13
CA SER A 1 -16.82 -24.35 12.02
C SER A 1 -15.77 -23.33 12.39
N ASP A 2 -14.66 -23.85 12.85
CA ASP A 2 -13.54 -23.11 13.36
C ASP A 2 -12.88 -22.32 12.25
N TYR A 3 -12.99 -21.01 12.31
CA TYR A 3 -12.12 -20.08 11.56
C TYR A 3 -10.71 -20.19 12.16
N CYS A 4 -9.97 -21.21 11.76
CA CYS A 4 -8.54 -21.23 12.00
C CYS A 4 -7.94 -20.03 11.26
N GLY A 5 -7.39 -19.09 12.03
CA GLY A 5 -6.79 -17.90 11.49
C GLY A 5 -5.75 -18.22 10.41
N THR A 6 -5.97 -17.74 9.21
CA THR A 6 -4.99 -17.77 8.14
C THR A 6 -3.91 -16.76 8.48
N GLY A 7 -2.87 -17.18 9.18
CA GLY A 7 -1.70 -16.40 9.52
C GLY A 7 -0.45 -16.94 8.85
N ALA A 8 0.56 -16.12 8.66
CA ALA A 8 1.89 -16.58 8.34
C ALA A 8 2.53 -17.22 9.59
N GLN A 9 3.27 -18.31 9.41
CA GLN A 9 3.99 -18.96 10.49
C GLN A 9 5.13 -18.06 11.00
N ASP A 10 5.84 -17.43 10.06
CA ASP A 10 6.87 -16.46 10.34
C ASP A 10 6.63 -15.18 9.55
N VAL A 11 6.88 -14.02 10.18
CA VAL A 11 6.78 -12.71 9.54
C VAL A 11 8.06 -11.94 9.81
N LEU A 12 8.69 -11.48 8.73
CA LEU A 12 9.83 -10.58 8.76
C LEU A 12 9.41 -9.22 8.23
N SER A 13 9.78 -8.16 8.95
CA SER A 13 9.64 -6.78 8.50
C SER A 13 10.97 -6.06 8.64
N LEU A 14 11.41 -5.37 7.59
CA LEU A 14 12.57 -4.51 7.56
C LEU A 14 12.15 -3.12 7.10
N SER A 15 12.23 -2.15 8.00
CA SER A 15 11.91 -0.75 7.71
C SER A 15 13.17 0.09 7.73
N TRP A 16 13.24 1.08 6.84
CA TRP A 16 14.32 2.07 6.81
C TRP A 16 13.77 3.44 6.43
N ASP A 17 14.49 4.45 6.87
CA ASP A 17 14.29 5.83 6.46
C ASP A 17 15.64 6.51 6.24
N ALA A 18 15.66 7.45 5.31
CA ALA A 18 16.83 8.29 5.04
C ALA A 18 16.35 9.68 4.60
N SER A 19 17.08 10.72 5.02
CA SER A 19 16.75 12.09 4.64
C SER A 19 18.02 12.88 4.34
N ARG A 20 17.95 13.72 3.29
CA ARG A 20 19.02 14.66 2.94
C ARG A 20 18.45 15.94 2.34
N GLY A 21 18.59 17.05 3.06
CA GLY A 21 18.03 18.34 2.63
C GLY A 21 16.51 18.31 2.49
N ALA A 22 16.02 18.63 1.32
CA ALA A 22 14.58 18.63 1.01
C ALA A 22 14.03 17.26 0.63
N PHE A 23 14.87 16.24 0.49
CA PHE A 23 14.49 14.90 0.09
C PHE A 23 14.51 13.93 1.26
N SER A 24 13.49 13.13 1.38
CA SER A 24 13.43 11.99 2.29
C SER A 24 12.85 10.76 1.59
N VAL A 25 13.23 9.59 2.05
CA VAL A 25 12.70 8.33 1.55
C VAL A 25 12.48 7.38 2.71
N MET A 26 11.30 6.78 2.75
CA MET A 26 10.98 5.66 3.64
C MET A 26 10.78 4.41 2.82
N GLY A 27 11.16 3.27 3.39
CA GLY A 27 10.92 1.98 2.78
C GLY A 27 10.59 0.92 3.81
N ASN A 28 9.86 -0.10 3.37
CA ASN A 28 9.51 -1.26 4.18
C ASN A 28 9.49 -2.51 3.29
N LEU A 29 10.20 -3.55 3.73
CA LEU A 29 10.13 -4.90 3.17
C LEU A 29 9.38 -5.80 4.15
N LEU A 30 8.44 -6.56 3.63
CA LEU A 30 7.64 -7.52 4.37
C LEU A 30 7.78 -8.91 3.75
N ALA A 31 7.96 -9.91 4.56
CA ALA A 31 7.94 -11.31 4.14
C ALA A 31 7.12 -12.12 5.14
N GLY A 32 6.08 -12.80 4.67
CA GLY A 32 5.34 -13.81 5.41
C GLY A 32 5.64 -15.18 4.84
N VAL A 33 6.07 -16.09 5.66
CA VAL A 33 6.48 -17.45 5.28
C VAL A 33 5.59 -18.47 5.99
N GLY A 34 5.28 -19.58 5.32
CA GLY A 34 4.51 -20.66 5.93
C GLY A 34 3.05 -20.30 6.19
N ILE A 35 2.33 -19.78 5.19
CA ILE A 35 0.92 -19.41 5.35
C ILE A 35 0.08 -20.65 5.63
N VAL A 36 -0.55 -20.68 6.79
CA VAL A 36 -1.37 -21.80 7.28
C VAL A 36 -2.79 -21.71 6.71
N GLY A 37 -3.36 -22.86 6.39
CA GLY A 37 -4.79 -22.97 5.99
C GLY A 37 -5.08 -22.78 4.52
N GLN A 38 -4.06 -22.62 3.67
CA GLN A 38 -4.24 -22.55 2.22
C GLN A 38 -3.38 -23.57 1.48
N PRO A 39 -3.97 -24.56 0.78
CA PRO A 39 -3.22 -25.52 0.00
C PRO A 39 -2.43 -24.81 -1.10
N GLY A 40 -1.09 -24.94 -1.06
CA GLY A 40 -0.20 -24.37 -2.08
C GLY A 40 0.31 -22.96 -1.84
N ALA A 41 -0.28 -22.18 -0.92
CA ALA A 41 0.22 -20.87 -0.55
C ALA A 41 1.35 -21.01 0.47
N LYS A 42 2.57 -20.60 0.11
CA LYS A 42 3.72 -20.75 0.99
C LYS A 42 4.23 -19.42 1.54
N ASN A 43 4.33 -18.40 0.69
CA ASN A 43 4.98 -17.15 1.07
C ASN A 43 4.27 -15.94 0.44
N VAL A 44 4.34 -14.81 1.14
CA VAL A 44 3.89 -13.49 0.68
C VAL A 44 5.02 -12.49 0.89
N TYR A 45 5.23 -11.64 -0.08
CA TYR A 45 6.23 -10.58 -0.02
C TYR A 45 5.57 -9.24 -0.31
N GLY A 46 6.05 -8.20 0.35
CA GLY A 46 5.60 -6.83 0.15
C GLY A 46 6.77 -5.87 0.17
N LEU A 47 6.67 -4.83 -0.64
CA LEU A 47 7.57 -3.69 -0.63
C LEU A 47 6.74 -2.41 -0.61
N VAL A 48 7.12 -1.48 0.25
CA VAL A 48 6.67 -0.08 0.20
C VAL A 48 7.89 0.80 0.05
N LEU A 49 7.85 1.74 -0.88
CA LEU A 49 8.86 2.76 -1.07
C LEU A 49 8.16 4.11 -1.21
N GLN A 50 8.52 5.07 -0.34
CA GLN A 50 7.88 6.38 -0.30
C GLN A 50 8.92 7.50 -0.28
N PRO A 51 9.39 7.97 -1.44
CA PRO A 51 10.12 9.22 -1.53
C PRO A 51 9.19 10.42 -1.33
N VAL A 52 9.73 11.41 -0.65
CA VAL A 52 9.08 12.68 -0.34
C VAL A 52 10.04 13.80 -0.68
N TYR A 53 9.56 14.84 -1.35
CA TYR A 53 10.34 16.01 -1.70
C TYR A 53 9.65 17.29 -1.24
N ARG A 54 10.31 18.07 -0.40
CA ARG A 54 9.85 19.38 0.04
C ARG A 54 10.16 20.43 -1.02
N ILE A 55 9.15 20.83 -1.76
CA ILE A 55 9.24 21.81 -2.85
C ILE A 55 9.41 23.21 -2.28
N SER A 56 8.69 23.52 -1.18
CA SER A 56 8.75 24.79 -0.47
C SER A 56 8.35 24.57 1.00
N PRO A 57 8.45 25.59 1.88
CA PRO A 57 7.95 25.48 3.25
C PRO A 57 6.46 25.10 3.34
N HIS A 58 5.69 25.45 2.32
CA HIS A 58 4.24 25.20 2.26
C HIS A 58 3.85 23.97 1.42
N LEU A 59 4.74 23.42 0.62
CA LEU A 59 4.40 22.40 -0.36
C LEU A 59 5.38 21.22 -0.34
N GLU A 60 4.83 20.03 -0.31
CA GLU A 60 5.56 18.78 -0.34
C GLU A 60 4.93 17.81 -1.33
N GLY A 61 5.75 17.25 -2.21
CA GLY A 61 5.36 16.16 -3.10
C GLY A 61 5.65 14.81 -2.45
N VAL A 62 4.71 13.89 -2.57
CA VAL A 62 4.84 12.52 -2.07
C VAL A 62 4.60 11.57 -3.23
N PHE A 63 5.55 10.67 -3.48
CA PHE A 63 5.33 9.52 -4.32
C PHE A 63 5.38 8.27 -3.44
N GLN A 64 4.52 7.28 -3.70
CA GLN A 64 4.61 6.00 -3.04
C GLN A 64 4.40 4.89 -4.06
N TYR A 65 5.29 3.94 -4.04
CA TYR A 65 5.14 2.67 -4.72
C TYR A 65 4.99 1.57 -3.70
N GLN A 66 3.98 0.75 -3.88
CA GLN A 66 3.85 -0.48 -3.10
C GLN A 66 3.53 -1.64 -4.03
N CYS A 67 4.12 -2.76 -3.70
CA CYS A 67 3.80 -4.01 -4.38
C CYS A 67 3.70 -5.14 -3.37
N SER A 68 2.88 -6.12 -3.72
CA SER A 68 2.77 -7.37 -2.99
C SER A 68 2.73 -8.53 -3.97
N PHE A 69 3.39 -9.62 -3.59
CA PHE A 69 3.47 -10.84 -4.38
C PHE A 69 3.13 -12.02 -3.48
N GLY A 70 2.33 -12.93 -4.01
CA GLY A 70 2.03 -14.20 -3.36
C GLY A 70 2.54 -15.36 -4.22
N ASN A 71 3.05 -16.40 -3.58
CA ASN A 71 3.42 -17.63 -4.26
C ASN A 71 2.16 -18.49 -4.46
N ARG A 72 1.52 -18.40 -5.59
CA ARG A 72 0.30 -19.10 -6.03
C ARG A 72 -0.78 -19.21 -4.96
N SER A 73 -1.92 -18.62 -5.22
CA SER A 73 -3.13 -18.75 -4.42
C SER A 73 -3.14 -18.03 -3.06
N VAL A 74 -2.37 -16.95 -2.90
CA VAL A 74 -2.52 -16.09 -1.74
C VAL A 74 -3.71 -15.15 -1.96
N LYS A 75 -4.66 -15.21 -1.04
CA LYS A 75 -5.76 -14.27 -1.00
C LYS A 75 -5.28 -12.94 -0.43
N LEU A 76 -4.84 -12.05 -1.29
CA LEU A 76 -4.59 -10.67 -0.90
C LEU A 76 -5.96 -9.96 -0.79
N ASN A 77 -6.41 -9.78 0.43
CA ASN A 77 -7.63 -9.02 0.68
C ASN A 77 -7.29 -7.53 0.57
N THR A 78 -7.59 -6.93 -0.57
CA THR A 78 -7.35 -5.50 -0.78
C THR A 78 -8.67 -4.74 -0.70
N ARG A 79 -8.63 -3.50 -0.19
CA ARG A 79 -9.78 -2.57 -0.19
C ARG A 79 -10.28 -2.23 -1.60
N TYR A 80 -9.51 -2.54 -2.63
CA TYR A 80 -9.79 -2.24 -4.03
C TYR A 80 -10.55 -3.35 -4.76
N VAL A 81 -10.72 -4.50 -4.14
CA VAL A 81 -11.57 -5.55 -4.73
C VAL A 81 -13.01 -5.21 -4.40
N PRO A 82 -13.84 -4.85 -5.40
CA PRO A 82 -15.24 -4.58 -5.14
C PRO A 82 -15.88 -5.80 -4.47
N SER A 83 -16.55 -5.59 -3.35
CA SER A 83 -17.30 -6.62 -2.63
C SER A 83 -18.48 -7.20 -3.42
N VAL A 84 -18.65 -6.79 -4.67
CA VAL A 84 -19.75 -7.14 -5.56
C VAL A 84 -19.64 -8.57 -6.10
N THR A 85 -18.47 -9.18 -6.06
CA THR A 85 -18.33 -10.57 -6.41
C THR A 85 -18.26 -11.42 -5.14
N HIS A 86 -19.18 -12.31 -4.96
CA HIS A 86 -19.25 -13.32 -3.89
C HIS A 86 -18.02 -14.25 -3.81
N TYR A 87 -17.01 -13.99 -4.61
CA TYR A 87 -15.77 -14.74 -4.66
C TYR A 87 -14.63 -13.88 -4.13
N PRO A 88 -13.92 -14.38 -3.12
CA PRO A 88 -12.68 -13.74 -2.71
C PRO A 88 -11.74 -13.70 -3.91
N ALA A 89 -11.39 -12.51 -4.36
CA ALA A 89 -10.44 -12.36 -5.45
C ALA A 89 -9.05 -12.81 -4.96
N TRP A 90 -8.57 -13.86 -5.56
CA TRP A 90 -7.21 -14.33 -5.39
C TRP A 90 -6.32 -13.49 -6.30
N VAL A 91 -5.35 -12.81 -5.72
CA VAL A 91 -4.45 -11.93 -6.44
C VAL A 91 -3.03 -12.46 -6.25
N ASP A 92 -2.32 -12.73 -7.34
CA ASP A 92 -0.94 -13.20 -7.29
C ASP A 92 0.04 -12.05 -7.09
N SER A 93 -0.28 -10.90 -7.67
CA SER A 93 0.50 -9.68 -7.47
C SER A 93 -0.39 -8.45 -7.52
N MET A 94 0.00 -7.44 -6.78
CA MET A 94 -0.63 -6.13 -6.78
C MET A 94 0.46 -5.05 -6.79
N HIS A 95 0.25 -4.02 -7.59
CA HIS A 95 1.10 -2.84 -7.63
C HIS A 95 0.23 -1.60 -7.45
N SER A 96 0.67 -0.69 -6.62
CA SER A 96 0.05 0.62 -6.43
C SER A 96 1.09 1.72 -6.62
N PHE A 97 0.70 2.73 -7.37
CA PHE A 97 1.47 3.94 -7.62
C PHE A 97 0.65 5.13 -7.12
N TYR A 98 1.13 5.78 -6.10
CA TYR A 98 0.48 6.92 -5.47
C TYR A 98 1.32 8.17 -5.70
N LEU A 99 0.66 9.24 -6.12
CA LEU A 99 1.24 10.57 -6.24
C LEU A 99 0.39 11.56 -5.46
N GLY A 100 0.98 12.25 -4.51
CA GLY A 100 0.30 13.17 -3.62
C GLY A 100 1.00 14.49 -3.47
N LEU A 101 0.22 15.50 -3.09
CA LEU A 101 0.67 16.82 -2.68
C LEU A 101 0.15 17.12 -1.29
N ASN A 102 1.03 17.57 -0.43
CA ASN A 102 0.73 18.08 0.90
C ASN A 102 0.93 19.59 0.91
N CYS A 103 -0.10 20.34 1.28
CA CYS A 103 -0.04 21.79 1.44
C CYS A 103 -0.18 22.14 2.91
N TYR A 104 0.82 22.81 3.47
CA TYR A 104 0.88 23.26 4.86
C TYR A 104 0.48 24.73 4.93
N LEU A 105 -0.66 25.05 5.54
CA LEU A 105 -1.16 26.42 5.64
C LEU A 105 -0.37 27.26 6.65
N CYS A 106 0.20 26.61 7.68
CA CYS A 106 1.02 27.26 8.70
C CYS A 106 2.40 26.58 8.73
N PRO A 107 3.41 27.08 8.01
CA PRO A 107 4.73 26.44 7.93
C PRO A 107 5.48 26.47 9.28
N GLU A 108 5.22 27.45 10.15
CA GLU A 108 5.79 27.51 11.50
C GLU A 108 5.20 26.45 12.44
N ALA A 109 3.97 26.03 12.18
CA ALA A 109 3.30 24.94 12.87
C ALA A 109 2.93 23.84 11.85
N VAL A 110 3.94 23.18 11.30
CA VAL A 110 3.88 22.25 10.13
C VAL A 110 2.75 21.21 10.18
N ASN A 111 2.20 20.97 11.34
CA ASN A 111 1.10 20.02 11.50
C ASN A 111 -0.24 20.66 11.92
N ALA A 112 -0.33 22.00 12.05
CA ALA A 112 -1.56 22.62 12.53
C ALA A 112 -2.70 22.46 11.53
N VAL A 113 -2.45 22.80 10.26
CA VAL A 113 -3.42 22.58 9.18
C VAL A 113 -2.69 22.08 7.94
N LYS A 114 -3.09 20.92 7.46
CA LYS A 114 -2.53 20.27 6.29
C LYS A 114 -3.65 19.86 5.33
N LEU A 115 -3.57 20.32 4.09
CA LEU A 115 -4.38 19.84 2.99
C LEU A 115 -3.61 18.76 2.24
N MET A 116 -4.28 17.69 1.89
CA MET A 116 -3.68 16.55 1.16
C MET A 116 -4.54 16.24 -0.04
N LEU A 117 -3.91 16.17 -1.20
CA LEU A 117 -4.53 15.73 -2.46
C LEU A 117 -3.66 14.62 -3.04
N ALA A 118 -4.29 13.58 -3.54
CA ALA A 118 -3.55 12.49 -4.14
C ALA A 118 -4.34 11.76 -5.22
N VAL A 119 -3.59 11.14 -6.12
CA VAL A 119 -4.09 10.18 -7.09
C VAL A 119 -3.33 8.87 -6.91
N GLU A 120 -4.04 7.76 -7.00
CA GLU A 120 -3.47 6.42 -6.93
C GLU A 120 -3.92 5.59 -8.12
N TYR A 121 -3.00 4.88 -8.73
CA TYR A 121 -3.26 3.86 -9.72
C TYR A 121 -2.91 2.50 -9.16
N VAL A 122 -3.87 1.58 -9.18
CA VAL A 122 -3.68 0.21 -8.71
C VAL A 122 -3.85 -0.75 -9.88
N THR A 123 -2.93 -1.68 -10.01
CA THR A 123 -3.02 -2.81 -10.93
C THR A 123 -2.80 -4.11 -10.18
N SER A 124 -3.60 -5.11 -10.48
CA SER A 124 -3.47 -6.45 -9.90
C SER A 124 -3.46 -7.51 -10.99
N ARG A 125 -2.74 -8.59 -10.76
CA ARG A 125 -2.70 -9.77 -11.63
C ARG A 125 -3.29 -10.96 -10.90
N VAL A 126 -4.07 -11.73 -11.63
CA VAL A 126 -4.72 -12.95 -11.15
C VAL A 126 -4.38 -14.08 -12.12
N ASP A 127 -3.89 -15.19 -11.61
CA ASP A 127 -3.54 -16.39 -12.39
C ASP A 127 -4.74 -17.35 -12.53
N SER A 128 -5.94 -16.78 -12.68
CA SER A 128 -7.17 -17.55 -12.79
C SER A 128 -8.00 -17.07 -13.97
N THR A 129 -8.53 -17.99 -14.75
CA THR A 129 -9.41 -17.71 -15.88
C THR A 129 -10.80 -17.16 -15.44
N THR A 130 -11.15 -17.32 -14.17
CA THR A 130 -12.46 -16.93 -13.60
C THR A 130 -12.43 -15.64 -12.81
N ALA A 131 -11.28 -15.18 -12.35
CA ALA A 131 -11.14 -13.95 -11.57
C ALA A 131 -10.65 -12.80 -12.46
N LYS A 132 -11.29 -11.63 -12.32
CA LYS A 132 -10.89 -10.42 -13.05
C LYS A 132 -9.79 -9.69 -12.30
N ALA A 133 -8.70 -9.39 -13.00
CA ALA A 133 -7.70 -8.45 -12.52
C ALA A 133 -8.34 -7.07 -12.31
N PHE A 134 -7.95 -6.39 -11.23
CA PHE A 134 -8.36 -5.02 -10.99
C PHE A 134 -7.31 -4.06 -11.53
N ASN A 135 -7.77 -3.10 -12.33
CA ASN A 135 -6.97 -1.95 -12.75
C ASN A 135 -7.84 -0.71 -12.58
N GLY A 136 -7.37 0.27 -11.82
CA GLY A 136 -8.19 1.44 -11.54
C GLY A 136 -7.44 2.62 -10.97
N TRP A 137 -8.06 3.77 -11.07
CA TRP A 137 -7.63 5.03 -10.51
C TRP A 137 -8.50 5.41 -9.32
N SER A 138 -7.88 6.02 -8.32
CA SER A 138 -8.54 6.61 -7.17
C SER A 138 -8.02 8.01 -6.93
N VAL A 139 -8.90 8.92 -6.52
CA VAL A 139 -8.54 10.28 -6.12
C VAL A 139 -8.87 10.45 -4.65
N PHE A 140 -7.96 11.03 -3.90
CA PHE A 140 -8.11 11.26 -2.47
C PHE A 140 -7.95 12.74 -2.16
N GLY A 141 -8.79 13.23 -1.25
CA GLY A 141 -8.64 14.53 -0.64
C GLY A 141 -8.82 14.40 0.87
N ALA A 142 -7.97 15.07 1.65
CA ALA A 142 -8.10 15.09 3.10
C ALA A 142 -7.62 16.42 3.67
N VAL A 143 -8.23 16.79 4.78
CA VAL A 143 -7.82 17.93 5.61
C VAL A 143 -7.45 17.39 6.98
N ARG A 144 -6.30 17.75 7.48
CA ARG A 144 -5.84 17.40 8.82
C ARG A 144 -5.68 18.65 9.65
N PHE A 145 -6.28 18.63 10.84
CA PHE A 145 -6.08 19.62 11.89
C PHE A 145 -5.36 18.98 13.07
N LYS A 146 -4.45 19.71 13.70
CA LYS A 146 -3.83 19.32 14.96
C LYS A 146 -4.02 20.50 15.92
N PHE A 147 -4.71 20.24 17.01
CA PHE A 147 -4.93 21.17 18.12
C PHE A 147 -3.93 20.90 19.24
#